data_b91bd48d7a48f9ca5f74a8b247d4a871
#
_entry.id   b91bd48d7a48f9ca5f74a8b247d4a871
#
_cell.length_a   1.000
_cell.length_b   1.000
_cell.length_c   1.000
_cell.angle_alpha   90.00
_cell.angle_beta   90.00
_cell.angle_gamma   90.00
#
_symmetry.space_group_name_H-M   'P 1'
#
loop_
_entity.id
_entity.type
_entity.pdbx_description
1 polymer ?
#
loop_
_entity_poly.entity_id
_entity_poly.type
_entity_poly.pdbx_seq_one_letter_code
_entity_poly.pdbx_strand_id
1 'polypeptide(L)'
;MCIRDSYHINCAPHFKGSYTSNELPHFIANLPFECRGNTELGQLLAQVCTAHGVETLAHHATTLGPEYGTLVPLRYMNADQHFKVVSVSALCMAHYLDDSAQLGWAMRQAIEQHYDGTVAFLASGSLSHRFAQNGLAPEFAFKVWSPFLEQLDARVVEMWKAGQWKDFCGMLPEYAAKGHGEGFMHDTAMLLGALGWSEYGGQADVVTPYFGASGTGQINAVFPVTPVTGRDIPPVRASAANGYTSVATRL
;
A
#
# COMPACT_ATOMS: atom_id res chain seq x y z
N MET A 1 8.44 -15.85 -18.01
CA MET A 1 7.59 -14.88 -17.29
C MET A 1 8.32 -14.50 -16.02
N CYS A 2 8.76 -13.26 -15.91
CA CYS A 2 9.53 -12.81 -14.75
C CYS A 2 8.55 -12.40 -13.66
N ILE A 3 8.58 -13.03 -12.50
CA ILE A 3 7.76 -12.70 -11.31
C ILE A 3 7.95 -11.21 -10.88
N ARG A 4 8.95 -10.55 -11.42
CA ARG A 4 9.32 -9.16 -11.09
C ARG A 4 8.48 -8.10 -11.79
N ASP A 5 7.65 -8.47 -12.76
CA ASP A 5 6.96 -7.51 -13.63
C ASP A 5 5.45 -7.44 -13.33
N SER A 6 4.95 -8.16 -12.33
CA SER A 6 3.52 -8.24 -12.00
C SER A 6 3.23 -7.94 -10.52
N TYR A 7 2.09 -7.32 -10.29
CA TYR A 7 1.51 -7.23 -8.96
C TYR A 7 0.91 -8.57 -8.56
N HIS A 8 1.05 -8.94 -7.30
CA HIS A 8 0.55 -10.21 -6.81
C HIS A 8 -0.75 -10.01 -6.04
N ILE A 9 -1.77 -10.79 -6.41
CA ILE A 9 -3.06 -10.81 -5.73
C ILE A 9 -3.25 -12.20 -5.13
N ASN A 10 -3.23 -12.28 -3.80
CA ASN A 10 -3.42 -13.53 -3.10
C ASN A 10 -4.89 -13.90 -3.03
N CYS A 11 -5.27 -14.95 -3.76
CA CYS A 11 -6.63 -15.45 -3.91
C CYS A 11 -6.92 -16.69 -3.05
N ALA A 12 -6.09 -16.99 -2.06
CA ALA A 12 -6.31 -18.14 -1.19
C ALA A 12 -7.67 -17.99 -0.45
N PRO A 13 -8.46 -19.05 -0.35
CA PRO A 13 -9.77 -19.00 0.32
C PRO A 13 -9.62 -18.86 1.85
N HIS A 14 -8.47 -19.19 2.37
CA HIS A 14 -8.16 -19.18 3.79
C HIS A 14 -6.67 -18.95 4.03
N PHE A 15 -6.36 -18.07 4.94
CA PHE A 15 -5.00 -17.79 5.39
C PHE A 15 -4.86 -18.27 6.83
N LYS A 16 -3.89 -19.15 7.08
CA LYS A 16 -3.60 -19.67 8.42
C LYS A 16 -2.12 -19.97 8.55
N GLY A 17 -1.53 -19.52 9.64
CA GLY A 17 -0.13 -19.76 9.90
C GLY A 17 0.39 -19.03 11.12
N SER A 18 1.70 -18.89 11.16
CA SER A 18 2.41 -18.08 12.14
C SER A 18 3.44 -17.24 11.41
N TYR A 19 3.50 -15.97 11.73
CA TYR A 19 4.40 -15.00 11.09
C TYR A 19 5.46 -14.54 12.08
N THR A 20 6.70 -14.48 11.62
CA THR A 20 7.79 -13.82 12.32
C THR A 20 8.44 -12.82 11.38
N SER A 21 8.49 -11.56 11.79
CA SER A 21 9.11 -10.51 11.00
C SER A 21 10.63 -10.66 10.99
N ASN A 22 11.23 -10.59 9.81
CA ASN A 22 12.69 -10.53 9.67
C ASN A 22 13.24 -9.15 10.10
N GLU A 23 12.44 -8.10 10.01
CA GLU A 23 12.82 -6.72 10.37
C GLU A 23 12.63 -6.45 11.86
N LEU A 24 11.57 -7.01 12.44
CA LEU A 24 11.14 -6.79 13.83
C LEU A 24 10.97 -8.09 14.62
N PRO A 25 11.95 -9.01 14.63
CA PRO A 25 11.78 -10.33 15.23
C PRO A 25 11.56 -10.28 16.75
N HIS A 26 11.90 -9.17 17.40
CA HIS A 26 11.69 -8.95 18.82
C HIS A 26 10.29 -8.39 19.15
N PHE A 27 9.57 -7.84 18.17
CA PHE A 27 8.19 -7.39 18.33
C PHE A 27 7.18 -8.36 17.72
N ILE A 28 7.50 -8.92 16.56
CA ILE A 28 6.61 -9.79 15.81
C ILE A 28 7.31 -11.15 15.63
N ALA A 29 7.16 -11.99 16.64
CA ALA A 29 7.68 -13.36 16.65
C ALA A 29 6.53 -14.33 16.89
N ASN A 30 6.42 -15.34 16.04
CA ASN A 30 5.40 -16.39 16.13
C ASN A 30 3.96 -15.85 16.27
N LEU A 31 3.65 -14.77 15.54
CA LEU A 31 2.31 -14.17 15.50
C LEU A 31 1.36 -15.16 14.81
N PRO A 32 0.44 -15.81 15.53
CA PRO A 32 -0.54 -16.69 14.90
C PRO A 32 -1.55 -15.84 14.14
N PHE A 33 -1.93 -16.31 12.98
CA PHE A 33 -2.99 -15.67 12.19
C PHE A 33 -3.92 -16.68 11.56
N GLU A 34 -5.17 -16.30 11.45
CA GLU A 34 -6.19 -17.02 10.70
C GLU A 34 -7.22 -16.02 10.19
N CYS A 35 -7.49 -16.02 8.88
CA CYS A 35 -8.54 -15.21 8.29
C CYS A 35 -9.08 -15.84 7.00
N ARG A 36 -10.32 -15.49 6.67
CA ARG A 36 -10.97 -15.93 5.44
C ARG A 36 -10.51 -15.08 4.27
N GLY A 37 -10.11 -15.72 3.16
CA GLY A 37 -9.84 -15.03 1.92
C GLY A 37 -11.07 -14.88 1.03
N ASN A 38 -10.99 -13.97 0.07
CA ASN A 38 -12.00 -13.77 -0.96
C ASN A 38 -11.45 -14.14 -2.34
N THR A 39 -11.52 -15.42 -2.67
CA THR A 39 -10.99 -15.96 -3.95
C THR A 39 -11.66 -15.31 -5.16
N GLU A 40 -12.99 -15.18 -5.11
CA GLU A 40 -13.77 -14.59 -6.22
C GLU A 40 -13.35 -13.15 -6.51
N LEU A 41 -13.33 -12.31 -5.48
CA LEU A 41 -12.87 -10.93 -5.62
C LEU A 41 -11.41 -10.86 -6.07
N GLY A 42 -10.52 -11.67 -5.49
CA GLY A 42 -9.11 -11.66 -5.87
C GLY A 42 -8.88 -12.01 -7.36
N GLN A 43 -9.60 -13.02 -7.87
CA GLN A 43 -9.54 -13.41 -9.29
C GLN A 43 -10.13 -12.32 -10.21
N LEU A 44 -11.26 -11.73 -9.81
CA LEU A 44 -11.87 -10.62 -10.53
C LEU A 44 -10.91 -9.42 -10.64
N LEU A 45 -10.29 -9.03 -9.51
CA LEU A 45 -9.31 -7.93 -9.49
C LEU A 45 -8.16 -8.21 -10.45
N ALA A 46 -7.55 -9.40 -10.39
CA ALA A 46 -6.44 -9.76 -11.28
C ALA A 46 -6.85 -9.71 -12.76
N GLN A 47 -8.00 -10.26 -13.09
CA GLN A 47 -8.51 -10.27 -14.46
C GLN A 47 -8.73 -8.84 -14.99
N VAL A 48 -9.43 -8.00 -14.23
CA VAL A 48 -9.75 -6.64 -14.68
C VAL A 48 -8.51 -5.75 -14.71
N CYS A 49 -7.63 -5.85 -13.72
CA CYS A 49 -6.37 -5.09 -13.72
C CYS A 49 -5.51 -5.43 -14.94
N THR A 50 -5.36 -6.72 -15.27
CA THR A 50 -4.62 -7.14 -16.48
C THR A 50 -5.31 -6.62 -17.76
N ALA A 51 -6.64 -6.64 -17.84
CA ALA A 51 -7.37 -6.06 -18.96
C ALA A 51 -7.17 -4.54 -19.11
N HIS A 52 -6.87 -3.84 -18.01
CA HIS A 52 -6.50 -2.43 -18.00
C HIS A 52 -5.00 -2.19 -18.24
N GLY A 53 -4.23 -3.20 -18.59
CA GLY A 53 -2.81 -3.11 -18.92
C GLY A 53 -1.87 -3.14 -17.72
N VAL A 54 -2.38 -3.42 -16.52
CA VAL A 54 -1.56 -3.61 -15.31
C VAL A 54 -1.33 -5.11 -15.11
N GLU A 55 -0.10 -5.56 -15.32
CA GLU A 55 0.24 -6.97 -15.14
C GLU A 55 -0.01 -7.42 -13.69
N THR A 56 -0.93 -8.35 -13.52
CA THR A 56 -1.30 -8.90 -12.21
C THR A 56 -1.29 -10.43 -12.24
N LEU A 57 -0.83 -11.02 -11.15
CA LEU A 57 -0.80 -12.46 -10.95
C LEU A 57 -1.71 -12.86 -9.79
N ALA A 58 -2.83 -13.52 -10.09
CA ALA A 58 -3.64 -14.21 -9.10
C ALA A 58 -2.93 -15.50 -8.66
N HIS A 59 -2.77 -15.71 -7.37
CA HIS A 59 -2.15 -16.94 -6.85
C HIS A 59 -2.83 -17.47 -5.60
N HIS A 60 -2.60 -18.76 -5.32
CA HIS A 60 -3.04 -19.45 -4.11
C HIS A 60 -1.84 -20.06 -3.35
N ALA A 61 -0.64 -19.51 -3.57
CA ALA A 61 0.57 -20.05 -2.98
C ALA A 61 0.59 -19.83 -1.46
N THR A 62 0.58 -20.89 -0.71
CA THR A 62 0.62 -20.85 0.77
C THR A 62 1.97 -20.35 1.30
N THR A 63 3.04 -20.49 0.51
CA THR A 63 4.37 -19.97 0.81
C THR A 63 4.51 -18.47 0.62
N LEU A 64 3.56 -17.84 -0.08
CA LEU A 64 3.42 -16.39 -0.23
C LEU A 64 2.22 -15.94 0.62
N GLY A 65 2.32 -16.18 1.91
CA GLY A 65 1.30 -15.75 2.88
C GLY A 65 1.25 -14.23 3.03
N PRO A 66 0.24 -13.72 3.73
CA PRO A 66 0.16 -12.30 4.03
C PRO A 66 1.29 -11.87 4.96
N GLU A 67 1.88 -10.71 4.65
CA GLU A 67 2.92 -10.06 5.44
C GLU A 67 2.34 -9.25 6.60
N TYR A 68 3.19 -8.76 7.49
CA TYR A 68 2.76 -8.01 8.68
C TYR A 68 1.91 -6.78 8.35
N GLY A 69 2.14 -6.12 7.23
CA GLY A 69 1.32 -5.01 6.75
C GLY A 69 -0.16 -5.39 6.53
N THR A 70 -0.44 -6.67 6.24
CA THR A 70 -1.81 -7.21 6.22
C THR A 70 -2.22 -7.73 7.60
N LEU A 71 -1.35 -8.48 8.27
CA LEU A 71 -1.69 -9.23 9.48
C LEU A 71 -1.92 -8.34 10.70
N VAL A 72 -1.12 -7.29 10.85
CA VAL A 72 -1.22 -6.41 12.02
C VAL A 72 -2.53 -5.62 12.02
N PRO A 73 -2.93 -4.93 10.94
CA PRO A 73 -4.24 -4.30 10.89
C PRO A 73 -5.40 -5.29 11.10
N LEU A 74 -5.34 -6.46 10.48
CA LEU A 74 -6.40 -7.46 10.59
C LEU A 74 -6.58 -7.98 12.02
N ARG A 75 -5.52 -8.06 12.79
CA ARG A 75 -5.60 -8.46 14.20
C ARG A 75 -6.54 -7.57 15.02
N TYR A 76 -6.61 -6.28 14.67
CA TYR A 76 -7.46 -5.32 15.37
C TYR A 76 -8.80 -5.09 14.68
N MET A 77 -8.82 -5.07 13.36
CA MET A 77 -10.00 -4.71 12.57
C MET A 77 -10.88 -5.91 12.23
N ASN A 78 -10.35 -7.14 12.24
CA ASN A 78 -11.04 -8.37 11.83
C ASN A 78 -10.82 -9.53 12.80
N ALA A 79 -10.70 -9.24 14.10
CA ALA A 79 -10.44 -10.25 15.13
C ALA A 79 -11.53 -11.34 15.19
N ASP A 80 -12.77 -10.98 14.88
CA ASP A 80 -13.94 -11.85 14.81
C ASP A 80 -14.20 -12.44 13.41
N GLN A 81 -13.30 -12.21 12.45
CA GLN A 81 -13.36 -12.72 11.07
C GLN A 81 -14.65 -12.37 10.32
N HIS A 82 -15.23 -11.21 10.57
CA HIS A 82 -16.47 -10.78 9.93
C HIS A 82 -16.32 -10.60 8.42
N PHE A 83 -15.20 -10.10 7.93
CA PHE A 83 -14.96 -9.89 6.51
C PHE A 83 -13.89 -10.81 5.95
N LYS A 84 -13.96 -11.02 4.65
CA LYS A 84 -12.96 -11.72 3.85
C LYS A 84 -11.88 -10.75 3.39
N VAL A 85 -10.69 -11.27 3.14
CA VAL A 85 -9.49 -10.48 2.81
C VAL A 85 -8.98 -10.84 1.42
N VAL A 86 -8.53 -9.84 0.68
CA VAL A 86 -7.65 -9.99 -0.48
C VAL A 86 -6.38 -9.21 -0.19
N SER A 87 -5.24 -9.86 -0.24
CA SER A 87 -3.95 -9.18 -0.09
C SER A 87 -3.35 -8.89 -1.46
N VAL A 88 -3.03 -7.62 -1.69
CA VAL A 88 -2.40 -7.13 -2.91
C VAL A 88 -1.01 -6.63 -2.58
N SER A 89 -0.01 -7.05 -3.33
CA SER A 89 1.38 -6.66 -3.09
C SER A 89 2.08 -6.16 -4.35
N ALA A 90 2.97 -5.18 -4.15
CA ALA A 90 3.87 -4.65 -5.15
C ALA A 90 5.31 -5.06 -4.86
N LEU A 91 6.11 -5.28 -5.89
CA LEU A 91 7.57 -5.28 -5.76
C LEU A 91 8.05 -3.83 -5.84
N CYS A 92 8.08 -3.16 -4.68
CA CYS A 92 8.26 -1.72 -4.58
C CYS A 92 9.52 -1.16 -5.27
N MET A 93 10.56 -1.98 -5.41
CA MET A 93 11.80 -1.58 -6.08
C MET A 93 11.77 -1.74 -7.61
N ALA A 94 10.73 -2.35 -8.17
CA ALA A 94 10.63 -2.65 -9.59
C ALA A 94 9.43 -1.98 -10.27
N HIS A 95 8.37 -1.69 -9.54
CA HIS A 95 7.19 -1.01 -10.07
C HIS A 95 7.34 0.51 -10.03
N TYR A 96 6.60 1.19 -10.90
CA TYR A 96 6.45 2.64 -10.87
C TYR A 96 5.20 3.04 -10.08
N LEU A 97 5.23 4.22 -9.46
CA LEU A 97 4.06 4.77 -8.75
C LEU A 97 2.85 4.95 -9.70
N ASP A 98 3.11 5.32 -10.94
CA ASP A 98 2.08 5.45 -11.98
C ASP A 98 1.34 4.12 -12.20
N ASP A 99 2.07 2.99 -12.24
CA ASP A 99 1.48 1.66 -12.40
C ASP A 99 0.68 1.26 -11.18
N SER A 100 1.13 1.63 -9.98
CA SER A 100 0.38 1.40 -8.73
C SER A 100 -0.90 2.25 -8.68
N ALA A 101 -0.86 3.49 -9.16
CA ALA A 101 -2.06 4.31 -9.29
C ALA A 101 -3.06 3.69 -10.28
N GLN A 102 -2.59 3.19 -11.43
CA GLN A 102 -3.43 2.47 -12.38
C GLN A 102 -3.99 1.17 -11.82
N LEU A 103 -3.21 0.44 -11.03
CA LEU A 103 -3.71 -0.75 -10.33
C LEU A 103 -4.88 -0.39 -9.42
N GLY A 104 -4.73 0.64 -8.59
CA GLY A 104 -5.80 1.11 -7.69
C GLY A 104 -7.06 1.50 -8.44
N TRP A 105 -6.91 2.24 -9.53
CA TRP A 105 -8.01 2.60 -10.41
C TRP A 105 -8.71 1.38 -11.01
N ALA A 106 -7.95 0.44 -11.58
CA ALA A 106 -8.50 -0.77 -12.18
C ALA A 106 -9.21 -1.66 -11.16
N MET A 107 -8.67 -1.76 -9.94
CA MET A 107 -9.34 -2.46 -8.83
C MET A 107 -10.70 -1.81 -8.50
N ARG A 108 -10.77 -0.48 -8.44
CA ARG A 108 -12.04 0.22 -8.25
C ARG A 108 -13.03 -0.07 -9.38
N GLN A 109 -12.59 -0.04 -10.64
CA GLN A 109 -13.46 -0.35 -11.79
C GLN A 109 -13.99 -1.80 -11.70
N ALA A 110 -13.14 -2.75 -11.32
CA ALA A 110 -13.55 -4.13 -11.12
C ALA A 110 -14.68 -4.24 -10.08
N ILE A 111 -14.54 -3.54 -8.95
CA ILE A 111 -15.51 -3.57 -7.87
C ILE A 111 -16.82 -2.90 -8.27
N GLU A 112 -16.76 -1.69 -8.82
CA GLU A 112 -17.95 -0.91 -9.17
C GLU A 112 -18.77 -1.55 -10.30
N GLN A 113 -18.13 -2.27 -11.24
CA GLN A 113 -18.79 -2.81 -12.41
C GLN A 113 -19.18 -4.29 -12.28
N HIS A 114 -18.47 -5.05 -11.43
CA HIS A 114 -18.57 -6.52 -11.46
C HIS A 114 -18.65 -7.19 -10.08
N TYR A 115 -18.76 -6.42 -9.00
CA TYR A 115 -18.83 -7.00 -7.65
C TYR A 115 -19.93 -6.37 -6.81
N ASP A 116 -20.88 -7.19 -6.34
CA ASP A 116 -22.05 -6.72 -5.58
C ASP A 116 -21.76 -6.49 -4.08
N GLY A 117 -20.57 -6.83 -3.62
CA GLY A 117 -20.20 -6.71 -2.20
C GLY A 117 -19.64 -5.35 -1.82
N THR A 118 -19.69 -5.02 -0.54
CA THR A 118 -18.99 -3.84 0.01
C THR A 118 -17.51 -4.16 0.18
N VAL A 119 -16.65 -3.26 -0.30
CA VAL A 119 -15.20 -3.39 -0.21
C VAL A 119 -14.61 -2.15 0.44
N ALA A 120 -13.68 -2.35 1.37
CA ALA A 120 -12.81 -1.30 1.90
C ALA A 120 -11.38 -1.53 1.40
N PHE A 121 -10.74 -0.48 0.93
CA PHE A 121 -9.31 -0.48 0.66
C PHE A 121 -8.53 -0.12 1.91
N LEU A 122 -7.49 -0.88 2.20
CA LEU A 122 -6.55 -0.59 3.29
C LEU A 122 -5.16 -0.41 2.68
N ALA A 123 -4.65 0.82 2.70
CA ALA A 123 -3.25 1.11 2.44
C ALA A 123 -2.51 1.00 3.77
N SER A 124 -1.62 0.03 3.87
CA SER A 124 -0.89 -0.26 5.09
C SER A 124 0.58 0.10 4.92
N GLY A 125 0.95 1.23 5.44
CA GLY A 125 2.31 1.75 5.40
C GLY A 125 2.48 2.91 6.37
N SER A 126 3.72 3.32 6.57
CA SER A 126 4.08 4.53 7.30
C SER A 126 4.21 5.70 6.33
N LEU A 127 4.18 6.93 6.85
CA LEU A 127 4.63 8.09 6.10
C LEU A 127 6.15 7.99 5.87
N SER A 128 6.96 8.84 6.47
CA SER A 128 8.42 8.65 6.39
C SER A 128 8.83 7.34 7.08
N HIS A 129 9.73 6.58 6.44
CA HIS A 129 10.11 5.24 6.90
C HIS A 129 11.63 5.04 6.89
N ARG A 130 12.35 5.93 7.55
CA ARG A 130 13.75 5.67 7.88
C ARG A 130 13.81 4.82 9.16
N PHE A 131 13.54 3.53 8.97
CA PHE A 131 13.34 2.59 10.05
C PHE A 131 14.58 2.41 10.93
N ALA A 132 14.38 2.45 12.26
CA ALA A 132 15.40 2.20 13.26
C ALA A 132 15.10 0.91 14.03
N GLN A 133 16.06 0.00 14.06
CA GLN A 133 15.99 -1.20 14.88
C GLN A 133 16.06 -0.82 16.36
N ASN A 134 14.97 -0.93 17.10
CA ASN A 134 14.90 -0.47 18.50
C ASN A 134 15.91 -1.17 19.43
N GLY A 135 16.32 -2.39 19.12
CA GLY A 135 17.38 -3.08 19.86
C GLY A 135 18.76 -2.44 19.69
N LEU A 136 18.99 -1.72 18.59
CA LEU A 136 20.26 -1.03 18.26
C LEU A 136 20.17 0.48 18.46
N ALA A 137 18.99 1.05 18.35
CA ALA A 137 18.73 2.48 18.42
C ALA A 137 17.45 2.76 19.24
N PRO A 138 17.44 2.47 20.56
CA PRO A 138 16.25 2.58 21.41
C PRO A 138 15.72 4.00 21.54
N GLU A 139 16.53 5.01 21.29
CA GLU A 139 16.15 6.42 21.29
C GLU A 139 15.11 6.77 20.23
N PHE A 140 14.96 5.95 19.19
CA PHE A 140 13.95 6.11 18.14
C PHE A 140 12.63 5.37 18.41
N ALA A 141 12.50 4.65 19.52
CA ALA A 141 11.31 3.84 19.80
C ALA A 141 10.00 4.62 19.65
N PHE A 142 9.99 5.91 20.02
CA PHE A 142 8.82 6.81 19.96
C PHE A 142 9.12 8.12 19.23
N LYS A 143 10.02 8.10 18.26
CA LYS A 143 10.43 9.29 17.50
C LYS A 143 10.48 8.99 16.01
N VAL A 144 10.32 10.03 15.23
CA VAL A 144 10.69 10.05 13.82
C VAL A 144 12.21 10.25 13.70
N TRP A 145 12.81 9.75 12.64
CA TRP A 145 14.26 9.77 12.47
C TRP A 145 14.88 11.17 12.54
N SER A 146 14.20 12.17 12.01
CA SER A 146 14.69 13.54 12.02
C SER A 146 13.57 14.58 12.01
N PRO A 147 13.82 15.80 12.52
CA PRO A 147 12.87 16.91 12.42
C PRO A 147 12.47 17.25 10.97
N PHE A 148 13.36 17.03 10.00
CA PHE A 148 13.07 17.24 8.59
C PHE A 148 11.96 16.29 8.10
N LEU A 149 12.07 14.99 8.42
CA LEU A 149 11.06 13.99 8.05
C LEU A 149 9.73 14.26 8.76
N GLU A 150 9.77 14.65 10.03
CA GLU A 150 8.57 15.02 10.78
C GLU A 150 7.83 16.21 10.15
N GLN A 151 8.56 17.26 9.73
CA GLN A 151 7.98 18.40 9.03
C GLN A 151 7.42 18.03 7.65
N LEU A 152 8.12 17.15 6.93
CA LEU A 152 7.68 16.67 5.64
C LEU A 152 6.38 15.87 5.75
N ASP A 153 6.29 14.98 6.74
CA ASP A 153 5.07 14.22 7.07
C ASP A 153 3.92 15.15 7.46
N ALA A 154 4.19 16.13 8.30
CA ALA A 154 3.18 17.14 8.69
C ALA A 154 2.62 17.86 7.45
N ARG A 155 3.46 18.20 6.47
CA ARG A 155 3.01 18.81 5.22
C ARG A 155 2.12 17.87 4.41
N VAL A 156 2.44 16.58 4.35
CA VAL A 156 1.57 15.58 3.71
C VAL A 156 0.21 15.53 4.38
N VAL A 157 0.18 15.46 5.71
CA VAL A 157 -1.08 15.41 6.48
C VAL A 157 -1.92 16.68 6.27
N GLU A 158 -1.30 17.86 6.22
CA GLU A 158 -1.98 19.11 5.90
C GLU A 158 -2.64 19.06 4.52
N MET A 159 -1.91 18.59 3.50
CA MET A 159 -2.46 18.46 2.14
C MET A 159 -3.62 17.48 2.09
N TRP A 160 -3.54 16.34 2.78
CA TRP A 160 -4.62 15.36 2.87
C TRP A 160 -5.89 15.95 3.51
N LYS A 161 -5.74 16.66 4.62
CA LYS A 161 -6.85 17.34 5.32
C LYS A 161 -7.45 18.47 4.52
N ALA A 162 -6.65 19.13 3.70
CA ALA A 162 -7.10 20.24 2.84
C ALA A 162 -7.61 19.77 1.47
N GLY A 163 -7.51 18.49 1.12
CA GLY A 163 -7.89 18.00 -0.19
C GLY A 163 -6.98 18.50 -1.32
N GLN A 164 -5.72 18.81 -1.02
CA GLN A 164 -4.75 19.32 -2.00
C GLN A 164 -4.11 18.16 -2.79
N TRP A 165 -4.94 17.35 -3.45
CA TRP A 165 -4.51 16.10 -4.08
C TRP A 165 -3.60 16.31 -5.28
N LYS A 166 -3.83 17.35 -6.06
CA LYS A 166 -2.97 17.67 -7.19
C LYS A 166 -1.53 17.97 -6.76
N ASP A 167 -1.39 18.75 -5.68
CA ASP A 167 -0.08 19.09 -5.13
C ASP A 167 0.57 17.84 -4.51
N PHE A 168 -0.19 17.04 -3.77
CA PHE A 168 0.31 15.82 -3.16
C PHE A 168 0.74 14.78 -4.20
N CYS A 169 -0.09 14.49 -5.20
CA CYS A 169 0.28 13.57 -6.29
C CYS A 169 1.51 14.05 -7.05
N GLY A 170 1.64 15.37 -7.27
CA GLY A 170 2.83 15.96 -7.89
C GLY A 170 4.10 15.81 -7.04
N MET A 171 3.96 15.87 -5.71
CA MET A 171 5.06 15.70 -4.77
C MET A 171 5.41 14.23 -4.48
N LEU A 172 4.48 13.30 -4.71
CA LEU A 172 4.58 11.92 -4.26
C LEU A 172 5.87 11.20 -4.68
N PRO A 173 6.37 11.32 -5.93
CA PRO A 173 7.64 10.69 -6.30
C PRO A 173 8.85 11.22 -5.52
N GLU A 174 8.88 12.52 -5.27
CA GLU A 174 9.96 13.13 -4.49
C GLU A 174 9.85 12.77 -3.00
N TYR A 175 8.63 12.76 -2.47
CA TYR A 175 8.38 12.31 -1.11
C TYR A 175 8.78 10.83 -0.92
N ALA A 176 8.40 9.93 -1.84
CA ALA A 176 8.80 8.54 -1.81
C ALA A 176 10.34 8.37 -1.74
N ALA A 177 11.07 9.16 -2.52
CA ALA A 177 12.52 9.06 -2.60
C ALA A 177 13.24 9.75 -1.41
N LYS A 178 12.85 10.97 -1.05
CA LYS A 178 13.53 11.80 -0.05
C LYS A 178 12.94 11.71 1.36
N GLY A 179 11.64 11.50 1.45
CA GLY A 179 10.91 11.23 2.69
C GLY A 179 11.07 9.79 3.16
N HIS A 180 11.67 8.92 2.34
CA HIS A 180 11.77 7.50 2.60
C HIS A 180 10.39 6.88 2.90
N GLY A 181 9.34 7.27 2.16
CA GLY A 181 7.99 6.72 2.36
C GLY A 181 8.00 5.20 2.32
N GLU A 182 7.24 4.56 3.21
CA GLU A 182 7.22 3.09 3.31
C GLU A 182 6.84 2.45 1.98
N GLY A 183 7.54 1.38 1.61
CA GLY A 183 7.31 0.70 0.35
C GLY A 183 7.39 1.65 -0.87
N PHE A 184 8.14 2.75 -0.78
CA PHE A 184 8.16 3.82 -1.79
C PHE A 184 6.77 4.38 -2.11
N MET A 185 5.84 4.36 -1.14
CA MET A 185 4.47 4.89 -1.27
C MET A 185 3.58 4.17 -2.30
N HIS A 186 3.88 2.92 -2.62
CA HIS A 186 3.08 2.15 -3.58
C HIS A 186 1.67 1.85 -3.07
N ASP A 187 1.50 1.58 -1.78
CA ASP A 187 0.20 1.43 -1.11
C ASP A 187 -0.65 2.70 -1.21
N THR A 188 -0.03 3.84 -0.92
CA THR A 188 -0.66 5.16 -1.04
C THR A 188 -1.03 5.48 -2.50
N ALA A 189 -0.16 5.15 -3.46
CA ALA A 189 -0.47 5.33 -4.88
C ALA A 189 -1.65 4.46 -5.33
N MET A 190 -1.73 3.20 -4.87
CA MET A 190 -2.89 2.34 -5.12
C MET A 190 -4.18 2.92 -4.53
N LEU A 191 -4.13 3.39 -3.28
CA LEU A 191 -5.29 4.00 -2.63
C LEU A 191 -5.76 5.24 -3.39
N LEU A 192 -4.86 6.16 -3.70
CA LEU A 192 -5.22 7.38 -4.45
C LEU A 192 -5.71 7.07 -5.86
N GLY A 193 -5.12 6.08 -6.52
CA GLY A 193 -5.63 5.59 -7.80
C GLY A 193 -7.08 5.12 -7.71
N ALA A 194 -7.42 4.35 -6.68
CA ALA A 194 -8.80 3.93 -6.42
C ALA A 194 -9.73 5.10 -6.09
N LEU A 195 -9.23 6.18 -5.51
CA LEU A 195 -10.00 7.37 -5.17
C LEU A 195 -10.15 8.38 -6.33
N GLY A 196 -9.36 8.24 -7.41
CA GLY A 196 -9.39 9.14 -8.57
C GLY A 196 -8.13 10.01 -8.72
N TRP A 197 -7.04 9.68 -8.00
CA TRP A 197 -5.74 10.34 -8.06
C TRP A 197 -5.84 11.83 -7.72
N SER A 198 -5.30 12.71 -8.58
CA SER A 198 -5.32 14.16 -8.38
C SER A 198 -6.71 14.79 -8.43
N GLU A 199 -7.70 14.08 -9.00
CA GLU A 199 -9.11 14.50 -9.09
C GLU A 199 -9.98 13.98 -7.93
N TYR A 200 -9.37 13.40 -6.90
CA TYR A 200 -10.12 12.95 -5.73
C TYR A 200 -10.83 14.14 -5.06
N GLY A 201 -12.16 14.06 -4.97
CA GLY A 201 -13.00 15.14 -4.44
C GLY A 201 -13.21 15.17 -2.93
N GLY A 202 -12.60 14.19 -2.20
CA GLY A 202 -12.74 14.10 -0.75
C GLY A 202 -11.57 14.74 0.01
N GLN A 203 -11.66 14.69 1.32
CA GLN A 203 -10.60 15.08 2.25
C GLN A 203 -10.34 13.93 3.21
N ALA A 204 -9.10 13.80 3.70
CA ALA A 204 -8.79 12.81 4.71
C ALA A 204 -9.38 13.20 6.08
N ASP A 205 -10.07 12.26 6.70
CA ASP A 205 -10.42 12.32 8.12
C ASP A 205 -9.31 11.65 8.93
N VAL A 206 -8.53 12.47 9.63
CA VAL A 206 -7.40 12.01 10.44
C VAL A 206 -7.92 11.55 11.79
N VAL A 207 -7.90 10.24 12.01
CA VAL A 207 -8.52 9.61 13.20
C VAL A 207 -7.56 9.45 14.38
N THR A 208 -6.25 9.56 14.17
CA THR A 208 -5.25 9.57 15.25
C THR A 208 -4.35 10.79 15.17
N PRO A 209 -3.77 11.25 16.28
CA PRO A 209 -2.63 12.15 16.23
C PRO A 209 -1.48 11.53 15.43
N TYR A 210 -0.68 12.37 14.79
CA TYR A 210 0.60 11.94 14.22
C TYR A 210 1.58 11.58 15.35
N PHE A 211 2.33 10.49 15.17
CA PHE A 211 3.32 10.04 16.16
C PHE A 211 4.51 9.37 15.49
N GLY A 212 5.64 9.35 16.19
CA GLY A 212 6.84 8.63 15.78
C GLY A 212 6.87 7.22 16.36
N ALA A 213 7.31 6.25 15.57
CA ALA A 213 7.56 4.89 16.01
C ALA A 213 8.75 4.28 15.25
N SER A 214 9.77 3.86 15.97
CA SER A 214 10.94 3.19 15.36
C SER A 214 11.62 4.01 14.23
N GLY A 215 11.66 5.32 14.38
CA GLY A 215 12.21 6.22 13.37
C GLY A 215 11.25 6.61 12.25
N THR A 216 10.03 6.07 12.24
CA THR A 216 9.02 6.26 11.18
C THR A 216 7.90 7.18 11.64
N GLY A 217 7.25 7.86 10.69
CA GLY A 217 6.09 8.70 10.94
C GLY A 217 4.78 7.94 10.73
N GLN A 218 3.90 7.96 11.74
CA GLN A 218 2.67 7.17 11.79
C GLN A 218 1.44 8.04 11.91
N ILE A 219 0.38 7.67 11.17
CA ILE A 219 -0.94 8.29 11.26
C ILE A 219 -2.01 7.32 10.76
N ASN A 220 -3.21 7.39 11.31
CA ASN A 220 -4.36 6.71 10.74
C ASN A 220 -5.34 7.75 10.15
N ALA A 221 -5.75 7.53 8.93
CA ALA A 221 -6.68 8.40 8.23
C ALA A 221 -7.71 7.59 7.43
N VAL A 222 -8.91 8.12 7.34
CA VAL A 222 -10.00 7.60 6.51
C VAL A 222 -10.20 8.52 5.33
N PHE A 223 -10.30 7.94 4.15
CA PHE A 223 -10.52 8.65 2.90
C PHE A 223 -11.92 8.27 2.37
N PRO A 224 -12.94 9.10 2.57
CA PRO A 224 -14.29 8.80 2.10
C PRO A 224 -14.33 8.61 0.60
N VAL A 225 -14.96 7.53 0.13
CA VAL A 225 -15.14 7.31 -1.30
C VAL A 225 -16.11 8.34 -1.86
N THR A 226 -15.68 9.08 -2.86
CA THR A 226 -16.49 10.05 -3.58
C THR A 226 -16.70 9.62 -5.03
N PRO A 227 -17.78 10.08 -5.70
CA PRO A 227 -17.91 9.90 -7.13
C PRO A 227 -16.70 10.49 -7.85
N VAL A 228 -16.13 9.76 -8.80
CA VAL A 228 -15.05 10.28 -9.64
C VAL A 228 -15.66 10.95 -10.86
N THR A 229 -15.46 12.26 -11.00
CA THR A 229 -15.97 13.06 -12.10
C THR A 229 -14.98 13.23 -13.24
N GLY A 230 -13.70 13.05 -12.97
CA GLY A 230 -12.61 13.12 -13.93
C GLY A 230 -11.64 11.96 -13.79
N ARG A 231 -10.75 11.84 -14.76
CA ARG A 231 -9.74 10.80 -14.76
C ARG A 231 -8.37 11.41 -15.11
N ASP A 232 -7.60 11.73 -14.10
CA ASP A 232 -6.21 12.16 -14.25
C ASP A 232 -5.25 11.10 -13.67
N ILE A 233 -5.55 9.82 -13.96
CA ILE A 233 -4.70 8.71 -13.52
C ILE A 233 -3.53 8.61 -14.51
N PRO A 234 -2.27 8.60 -14.03
CA PRO A 234 -1.13 8.44 -14.91
C PRO A 234 -1.25 7.14 -15.74
N PRO A 235 -0.89 7.15 -17.03
CA PRO A 235 -0.94 5.93 -17.82
C PRO A 235 0.08 4.89 -17.32
N VAL A 236 -0.24 3.62 -17.50
CA VAL A 236 0.73 2.53 -17.25
C VAL A 236 1.98 2.82 -18.04
N ARG A 237 3.12 2.83 -17.39
CA ARG A 237 4.40 2.87 -18.08
C ARG A 237 4.58 1.53 -18.77
N ALA A 238 4.56 1.52 -20.10
CA ALA A 238 4.87 0.31 -20.84
C ALA A 238 6.16 -0.27 -20.24
N SER A 239 6.10 -1.49 -19.71
CA SER A 239 7.29 -2.15 -19.20
C SER A 239 8.32 -2.08 -20.30
N ALA A 240 9.44 -1.41 -20.04
CA ALA A 240 10.54 -1.43 -20.95
C ALA A 240 11.07 -2.87 -20.94
N ALA A 241 10.45 -3.73 -21.73
CA ALA A 241 10.86 -5.11 -21.95
C ALA A 241 12.32 -5.21 -22.44
N ASN A 242 12.98 -4.06 -22.65
CA ASN A 242 14.33 -3.93 -23.19
C ASN A 242 15.21 -2.87 -22.51
N GLY A 243 14.98 -2.47 -21.26
CA GLY A 243 15.71 -1.35 -20.66
C GLY A 243 16.14 -1.46 -19.21
N TYR A 244 16.16 -2.64 -18.60
CA TYR A 244 16.84 -2.83 -17.33
C TYR A 244 18.36 -2.89 -17.52
N THR A 245 18.97 -1.77 -17.83
CA THR A 245 20.36 -1.55 -17.45
C THR A 245 20.40 -1.48 -15.91
N SER A 246 20.95 -2.51 -15.33
CA SER A 246 21.14 -2.72 -13.91
C SER A 246 21.50 -1.43 -13.15
N VAL A 247 20.60 -0.95 -12.28
CA VAL A 247 20.95 -0.01 -11.20
C VAL A 247 21.73 -0.75 -10.08
N ALA A 248 22.16 -1.97 -10.32
CA ALA A 248 22.90 -2.82 -9.38
C ALA A 248 24.40 -2.53 -9.33
N THR A 249 24.86 -1.33 -9.72
CA THR A 249 26.29 -1.01 -9.64
C THR A 249 26.50 0.42 -9.15
N ARG A 250 26.03 0.75 -7.95
CA ARG A 250 26.60 1.82 -7.09
C ARG A 250 26.03 1.66 -5.66
N LEU A 251 26.56 0.72 -4.94
CA LEU A 251 26.71 0.78 -3.48
C LEU A 251 28.18 1.02 -3.18
#